data_5e98d9fab0a3e1b4acab8897a7c85c91
#
_entry.id   5e98d9fab0a3e1b4acab8897a7c85c91
#
_cell.length_a   1.000
_cell.length_b   1.000
_cell.length_c   1.000
_cell.angle_alpha   90.00
_cell.angle_beta   90.00
_cell.angle_gamma   90.00
#
_symmetry.space_group_name_H-M   'P 1'
#
loop_
_entity.id
_entity.type
_entity.pdbx_description
1 polymer ?
#
loop_
_entity_poly.entity_id
_entity_poly.type
_entity_poly.pdbx_seq_one_letter_code
_entity_poly.pdbx_strand_id
1 'polypeptide(L)'
;MKMGNKSYFTYKRAEQEEILKKIEENYKLLWNMWKKYGRMGEKRKVVSKCYLTFSESSMVTKKTKNKRRRKMKFLPKPKEVKLLTGEHALCYDGRIVLDGRLLGNGDTYAKVLQKGIKKETGMQYDIGYGVPGRKETGAIVLELDETRKSQQYVLQVTEEEIRIQGGDGAGVLYGVQTLCQMMHEYGALLPAVRIEDEPDLPVRGYYLDETRGRVLTLSYLKHVADRMAYYKLNQLQLYVEHTYLFSGLSEMWRDETPLTAEEIRELDAYCAKLHIELVPSIATFGHLYMLLSTKSYGDLCEFPDSWKEPFSFWNRMQHHTVDVSGGRAIELIKAMIEEYMALFATDKFNICADETFDLGKGKSKPLADEKGVHRLYIDYVKELCEFLVAKGKKPMFWGDIICAQPELIKELPEETVCLTWGYAAEQREHEAKVMAEAGARQYLCPGVGGWNQWMNLVEN
;
A
#
# COMPACT_ATOMS: atom_id res chain seq x y z
N MET A 1 12.13 1.95 43.00
CA MET A 1 10.78 1.36 42.92
C MET A 1 10.79 0.19 41.97
N LYS A 2 10.96 -1.02 42.46
CA LYS A 2 10.88 -2.27 41.72
C LYS A 2 9.67 -3.04 42.26
N MET A 3 8.60 -3.10 41.51
CA MET A 3 7.52 -4.10 41.64
C MET A 3 6.53 -3.89 40.48
N GLY A 4 6.31 -4.90 39.66
CA GLY A 4 5.19 -4.88 38.72
C GLY A 4 5.25 -5.75 37.48
N ASN A 5 6.31 -6.54 37.25
CA ASN A 5 6.43 -7.29 35.97
C ASN A 5 6.44 -8.82 36.09
N LYS A 6 6.15 -9.39 37.25
CA LYS A 6 6.14 -10.88 37.42
C LYS A 6 4.77 -11.56 37.25
N SER A 7 3.65 -10.83 37.34
CA SER A 7 2.32 -11.45 37.32
C SER A 7 1.75 -11.73 35.92
N TYR A 8 2.13 -10.98 34.91
CA TYR A 8 1.55 -11.12 33.56
C TYR A 8 2.14 -12.31 32.76
N PHE A 9 3.41 -12.64 32.99
CA PHE A 9 4.06 -13.79 32.34
C PHE A 9 3.69 -15.14 32.98
N THR A 10 3.44 -15.18 34.27
CA THR A 10 3.02 -16.41 34.96
C THR A 10 1.58 -16.82 34.63
N TYR A 11 0.68 -15.88 34.39
CA TYR A 11 -0.71 -16.16 34.01
C TYR A 11 -0.80 -16.78 32.58
N LYS A 12 -0.04 -16.25 31.62
CA LYS A 12 0.00 -16.80 30.26
C LYS A 12 0.63 -18.20 30.19
N ARG A 13 1.57 -18.51 31.07
CA ARG A 13 2.25 -19.80 31.09
C ARG A 13 1.33 -20.89 31.65
N ALA A 14 0.57 -20.60 32.68
CA ALA A 14 -0.42 -21.54 33.25
C ALA A 14 -1.56 -21.84 32.26
N GLU A 15 -2.06 -20.86 31.51
CA GLU A 15 -3.05 -21.10 30.44
C GLU A 15 -2.47 -21.95 29.30
N GLN A 16 -1.23 -21.74 28.91
CA GLN A 16 -0.56 -22.53 27.88
C GLN A 16 -0.32 -23.97 28.33
N GLU A 17 0.07 -24.19 29.59
CA GLU A 17 0.25 -25.52 30.15
C GLU A 17 -1.09 -26.28 30.27
N GLU A 18 -2.18 -25.60 30.60
CA GLU A 18 -3.52 -26.19 30.63
C GLU A 18 -4.03 -26.54 29.22
N ILE A 19 -3.76 -25.72 28.23
CA ILE A 19 -4.10 -25.99 26.82
C ILE A 19 -3.26 -27.18 26.30
N LEU A 20 -1.97 -27.22 26.59
CA LEU A 20 -1.10 -28.33 26.19
C LEU A 20 -1.53 -29.65 26.84
N LYS A 21 -1.93 -29.61 28.11
CA LYS A 21 -2.45 -30.79 28.81
C LYS A 21 -3.76 -31.31 28.20
N LYS A 22 -4.67 -30.41 27.82
CA LYS A 22 -5.92 -30.77 27.10
C LYS A 22 -5.64 -31.34 25.71
N ILE A 23 -4.65 -30.80 25.01
CA ILE A 23 -4.22 -31.34 23.71
C ILE A 23 -3.65 -32.75 23.89
N GLU A 24 -2.83 -32.97 24.88
CA GLU A 24 -2.22 -34.27 25.16
C GLU A 24 -3.25 -35.34 25.57
N GLU A 25 -4.23 -34.97 26.37
CA GLU A 25 -5.35 -35.83 26.75
C GLU A 25 -6.23 -36.20 25.52
N ASN A 26 -6.47 -35.26 24.63
CA ASN A 26 -7.19 -35.49 23.38
C ASN A 26 -6.41 -36.38 22.41
N TYR A 27 -5.08 -36.23 22.32
CA TYR A 27 -4.22 -37.12 21.53
C TYR A 27 -4.22 -38.55 22.08
N LYS A 28 -4.21 -38.74 23.40
CA LYS A 28 -4.34 -40.06 24.05
C LYS A 28 -5.71 -40.68 23.75
N LEU A 29 -6.77 -39.91 23.74
CA LEU A 29 -8.11 -40.37 23.40
C LEU A 29 -8.21 -40.82 21.93
N LEU A 30 -7.69 -40.02 21.01
CA LEU A 30 -7.63 -40.32 19.58
C LEU A 30 -6.76 -41.57 19.28
N TRP A 31 -5.63 -41.71 19.98
CA TRP A 31 -4.76 -42.87 19.88
C TRP A 31 -5.41 -44.16 20.37
N ASN A 32 -6.16 -44.09 21.48
CA ASN A 32 -6.88 -45.23 22.03
C ASN A 32 -8.10 -45.63 21.14
N MET A 33 -8.77 -44.64 20.53
CA MET A 33 -9.84 -44.89 19.55
C MET A 33 -9.22 -45.52 18.27
N TRP A 34 -8.07 -45.04 17.78
CA TRP A 34 -7.38 -45.64 16.64
C TRP A 34 -6.95 -47.08 16.89
N LYS A 35 -6.43 -47.41 18.08
CA LYS A 35 -6.14 -48.80 18.48
C LYS A 35 -7.36 -49.72 18.53
N LYS A 36 -8.50 -49.15 18.91
CA LYS A 36 -9.74 -49.92 19.08
C LYS A 36 -10.49 -50.19 17.75
N TYR A 37 -10.31 -49.34 16.73
CA TYR A 37 -11.12 -49.38 15.49
C TYR A 37 -10.28 -49.43 14.21
N GLY A 38 -9.03 -49.85 14.27
CA GLY A 38 -8.03 -49.77 13.21
C GLY A 38 -8.14 -50.73 12.05
N ARG A 39 -9.29 -50.87 11.39
CA ARG A 39 -9.41 -51.50 10.05
C ARG A 39 -9.93 -50.50 9.01
N MET A 40 -9.35 -50.54 7.83
CA MET A 40 -9.46 -49.52 6.77
C MET A 40 -10.90 -49.24 6.24
N GLY A 41 -11.90 -50.04 6.55
CA GLY A 41 -13.27 -49.86 6.07
C GLY A 41 -14.16 -48.89 6.89
N GLU A 42 -13.75 -48.53 8.10
CA GLU A 42 -14.60 -47.74 9.03
C GLU A 42 -14.13 -46.26 9.22
N LYS A 43 -13.13 -45.82 8.50
CA LYS A 43 -12.57 -44.46 8.62
C LYS A 43 -13.61 -43.33 8.47
N ARG A 44 -14.60 -43.49 7.60
CA ARG A 44 -15.69 -42.50 7.43
C ARG A 44 -16.62 -42.41 8.68
N LYS A 45 -16.90 -43.54 9.33
CA LYS A 45 -17.77 -43.54 10.54
C LYS A 45 -17.02 -43.01 11.77
N VAL A 46 -15.69 -43.23 11.87
CA VAL A 46 -14.88 -42.71 12.98
C VAL A 46 -14.71 -41.19 12.88
N VAL A 47 -14.49 -40.65 11.68
CA VAL A 47 -14.40 -39.21 11.47
C VAL A 47 -15.75 -38.53 11.75
N SER A 48 -16.87 -39.12 11.27
CA SER A 48 -18.24 -38.62 11.57
C SER A 48 -18.55 -38.63 13.06
N LYS A 49 -18.11 -39.69 13.80
CA LYS A 49 -18.32 -39.82 15.23
C LYS A 49 -17.42 -38.90 16.06
N CYS A 50 -16.19 -38.63 15.59
CA CYS A 50 -15.32 -37.59 16.17
C CYS A 50 -15.91 -36.18 16.02
N TYR A 51 -16.52 -35.87 14.86
CA TYR A 51 -17.24 -34.62 14.69
C TYR A 51 -18.44 -34.48 15.63
N LEU A 52 -19.20 -35.54 15.84
CA LEU A 52 -20.34 -35.53 16.76
C LEU A 52 -19.90 -35.40 18.25
N THR A 53 -18.80 -36.05 18.65
CA THR A 53 -18.26 -35.89 20.01
C THR A 53 -17.59 -34.53 20.23
N PHE A 54 -17.00 -33.91 19.19
CA PHE A 54 -16.55 -32.53 19.30
C PHE A 54 -17.73 -31.53 19.41
N SER A 55 -18.83 -31.76 18.70
CA SER A 55 -20.03 -30.93 18.83
C SER A 55 -20.73 -31.14 20.19
N GLU A 56 -20.70 -32.35 20.75
CA GLU A 56 -21.28 -32.64 22.05
C GLU A 56 -20.45 -32.14 23.23
N SER A 57 -19.11 -32.16 23.15
CA SER A 57 -18.28 -31.51 24.17
C SER A 57 -18.36 -30.00 24.17
N SER A 58 -18.74 -29.36 23.05
CA SER A 58 -19.12 -27.95 23.02
C SER A 58 -20.48 -27.65 23.62
N MET A 59 -21.36 -28.67 23.85
CA MET A 59 -22.63 -28.50 24.52
C MET A 59 -22.56 -28.53 26.08
N VAL A 60 -21.41 -28.84 26.69
CA VAL A 60 -21.29 -28.83 28.16
C VAL A 60 -20.98 -27.44 28.72
N THR A 61 -20.87 -26.42 27.91
CA THR A 61 -20.82 -25.02 28.40
C THR A 61 -22.12 -24.24 28.21
N LYS A 62 -23.25 -24.83 28.57
CA LYS A 62 -24.51 -24.09 28.80
C LYS A 62 -24.49 -23.35 30.14
N LYS A 63 -23.46 -22.51 30.37
CA LYS A 63 -23.47 -21.45 31.40
C LYS A 63 -22.44 -20.39 31.15
N THR A 64 -22.55 -19.66 30.02
CA THR A 64 -22.09 -18.28 29.94
C THR A 64 -22.95 -17.55 28.91
N LYS A 65 -24.18 -17.25 29.26
CA LYS A 65 -24.96 -16.17 28.64
C LYS A 65 -24.26 -14.86 29.05
N ASN A 66 -23.19 -14.52 28.40
CA ASN A 66 -22.63 -13.18 28.20
C ASN A 66 -21.31 -13.31 27.43
N LYS A 67 -21.27 -14.01 26.28
CA LYS A 67 -20.25 -13.71 25.30
C LYS A 67 -20.53 -12.28 24.86
N ARG A 68 -19.80 -11.31 25.43
CA ARG A 68 -19.71 -9.97 24.84
C ARG A 68 -19.45 -10.20 23.36
N ARG A 69 -20.42 -9.86 22.49
CA ARG A 69 -20.24 -9.91 21.04
C ARG A 69 -18.97 -9.13 20.76
N ARG A 70 -17.88 -9.81 20.36
CA ARG A 70 -16.65 -9.14 19.97
C ARG A 70 -17.03 -8.18 18.85
N LYS A 71 -16.75 -6.88 19.03
CA LYS A 71 -16.98 -5.89 18.00
C LYS A 71 -16.04 -6.21 16.86
N MET A 72 -16.56 -6.44 15.64
CA MET A 72 -15.75 -6.66 14.46
C MET A 72 -14.78 -5.50 14.26
N LYS A 73 -13.52 -5.82 14.03
CA LYS A 73 -12.47 -4.83 13.80
C LYS A 73 -12.05 -4.91 12.35
N PHE A 74 -12.31 -3.86 11.61
CA PHE A 74 -11.89 -3.71 10.23
C PHE A 74 -10.98 -2.50 10.09
N LEU A 75 -10.00 -2.58 9.20
CA LEU A 75 -9.16 -1.47 8.81
C LEU A 75 -8.98 -1.47 7.28
N PRO A 76 -9.47 -0.43 6.58
CA PRO A 76 -10.34 0.63 7.08
C PRO A 76 -11.70 0.11 7.56
N LYS A 77 -12.38 0.89 8.40
CA LYS A 77 -13.71 0.55 8.89
C LYS A 77 -14.73 0.70 7.76
N PRO A 78 -15.53 -0.35 7.44
CA PRO A 78 -16.57 -0.23 6.43
C PRO A 78 -17.67 0.77 6.82
N LYS A 79 -18.32 1.36 5.81
CA LYS A 79 -19.42 2.32 6.02
C LYS A 79 -20.62 1.68 6.71
N GLU A 80 -21.03 0.49 6.28
CA GLU A 80 -22.16 -0.21 6.85
C GLU A 80 -21.80 -1.66 7.21
N VAL A 81 -22.15 -2.07 8.42
CA VAL A 81 -22.02 -3.46 8.91
C VAL A 81 -23.31 -3.85 9.60
N LYS A 82 -24.10 -4.72 8.97
CA LYS A 82 -25.36 -5.24 9.49
C LYS A 82 -25.23 -6.71 9.86
N LEU A 83 -25.27 -7.00 11.15
CA LEU A 83 -25.29 -8.40 11.64
C LEU A 83 -26.60 -9.08 11.24
N LEU A 84 -26.47 -10.29 10.73
CA LEU A 84 -27.58 -11.19 10.43
C LEU A 84 -27.67 -12.27 11.51
N THR A 85 -28.71 -13.12 11.44
CA THR A 85 -28.86 -14.28 12.33
C THR A 85 -28.09 -15.46 11.78
N GLY A 86 -27.38 -16.20 12.61
CA GLY A 86 -26.63 -17.40 12.26
C GLY A 86 -25.14 -17.16 12.11
N GLU A 87 -24.45 -18.21 11.71
CA GLU A 87 -23.00 -18.27 11.50
C GLU A 87 -22.73 -19.13 10.26
N HIS A 88 -21.68 -18.83 9.50
CA HIS A 88 -21.20 -19.62 8.37
C HIS A 88 -19.95 -20.42 8.79
N ALA A 89 -20.01 -21.73 8.70
CA ALA A 89 -18.85 -22.57 8.89
C ALA A 89 -18.17 -22.85 7.54
N LEU A 90 -16.93 -22.42 7.39
CA LEU A 90 -16.13 -22.76 6.20
C LEU A 90 -15.96 -24.28 6.10
N CYS A 91 -16.34 -24.86 4.97
CA CYS A 91 -16.24 -26.29 4.72
C CYS A 91 -14.83 -26.67 4.26
N TYR A 92 -14.36 -27.86 4.63
CA TYR A 92 -13.03 -28.34 4.22
C TYR A 92 -12.89 -28.54 2.70
N ASP A 93 -13.98 -28.90 2.04
CA ASP A 93 -14.12 -29.12 0.60
C ASP A 93 -14.78 -27.94 -0.13
N GLY A 94 -14.69 -26.75 0.47
CA GLY A 94 -15.24 -25.51 -0.08
C GLY A 94 -14.50 -25.09 -1.36
N ARG A 95 -15.15 -24.23 -2.15
CA ARG A 95 -14.59 -23.67 -3.38
C ARG A 95 -14.82 -22.18 -3.51
N ILE A 96 -13.97 -21.54 -4.29
CA ILE A 96 -14.11 -20.14 -4.71
C ILE A 96 -14.67 -20.17 -6.12
N VAL A 97 -15.80 -19.49 -6.34
CA VAL A 97 -16.47 -19.43 -7.63
C VAL A 97 -16.39 -18.01 -8.19
N LEU A 98 -15.82 -17.89 -9.37
CA LEU A 98 -15.65 -16.63 -10.07
C LEU A 98 -16.75 -16.44 -11.12
N ASP A 99 -17.32 -15.24 -11.19
CA ASP A 99 -18.07 -14.77 -12.34
C ASP A 99 -17.17 -14.72 -13.58
N GLY A 100 -17.63 -15.27 -14.71
CA GLY A 100 -16.86 -15.30 -15.95
C GLY A 100 -16.45 -13.92 -16.48
N ARG A 101 -17.15 -12.84 -16.08
CA ARG A 101 -16.77 -11.46 -16.41
C ARG A 101 -15.49 -10.98 -15.69
N LEU A 102 -15.04 -11.69 -14.67
CA LEU A 102 -13.79 -11.43 -13.95
C LEU A 102 -12.57 -12.14 -14.60
N LEU A 103 -12.71 -12.73 -15.79
CA LEU A 103 -11.61 -13.39 -16.49
C LEU A 103 -10.34 -12.54 -16.55
N GLY A 104 -9.19 -13.15 -16.29
CA GLY A 104 -7.88 -12.48 -16.21
C GLY A 104 -7.54 -12.02 -14.79
N ASN A 105 -8.06 -10.89 -14.34
CA ASN A 105 -7.74 -10.37 -13.00
C ASN A 105 -8.44 -11.12 -11.86
N GLY A 106 -9.60 -11.72 -12.11
CA GLY A 106 -10.35 -12.52 -11.13
C GLY A 106 -9.55 -13.67 -10.52
N ASP A 107 -8.67 -14.29 -11.30
CA ASP A 107 -7.74 -15.33 -10.80
C ASP A 107 -6.83 -14.79 -9.69
N THR A 108 -6.43 -13.51 -9.78
CA THR A 108 -5.64 -12.85 -8.73
C THR A 108 -6.45 -12.72 -7.46
N TYR A 109 -7.71 -12.26 -7.54
CA TYR A 109 -8.59 -12.09 -6.37
C TYR A 109 -8.87 -13.42 -5.68
N ALA A 110 -9.17 -14.46 -6.48
CA ALA A 110 -9.37 -15.81 -5.97
C ALA A 110 -8.11 -16.37 -5.30
N LYS A 111 -6.92 -16.15 -5.88
CA LYS A 111 -5.64 -16.56 -5.27
C LYS A 111 -5.33 -15.80 -3.98
N VAL A 112 -5.66 -14.52 -3.90
CA VAL A 112 -5.54 -13.73 -2.65
C VAL A 112 -6.45 -14.34 -1.58
N LEU A 113 -7.70 -14.63 -1.91
CA LEU A 113 -8.65 -15.26 -1.00
C LEU A 113 -8.20 -16.66 -0.58
N GLN A 114 -7.76 -17.50 -1.52
CA GLN A 114 -7.25 -18.85 -1.27
C GLN A 114 -6.06 -18.83 -0.30
N LYS A 115 -5.12 -17.89 -0.47
CA LYS A 115 -4.00 -17.67 0.47
C LYS A 115 -4.51 -17.25 1.85
N GLY A 116 -5.49 -16.36 1.91
CA GLY A 116 -6.13 -15.92 3.16
C GLY A 116 -6.79 -17.08 3.90
N ILE A 117 -7.61 -17.89 3.22
CA ILE A 117 -8.25 -19.08 3.79
C ILE A 117 -7.20 -20.05 4.33
N LYS A 118 -6.18 -20.37 3.51
CA LYS A 118 -5.11 -21.29 3.92
C LYS A 118 -4.36 -20.79 5.16
N LYS A 119 -4.06 -19.50 5.20
CA LYS A 119 -3.33 -18.87 6.32
C LYS A 119 -4.12 -18.92 7.63
N GLU A 120 -5.39 -18.58 7.59
CA GLU A 120 -6.19 -18.40 8.81
C GLU A 120 -6.88 -19.69 9.28
N THR A 121 -7.11 -20.67 8.38
CA THR A 121 -7.86 -21.89 8.67
C THR A 121 -7.11 -23.19 8.38
N GLY A 122 -6.02 -23.13 7.62
CA GLY A 122 -5.29 -24.29 7.10
C GLY A 122 -6.00 -25.00 5.93
N MET A 123 -7.21 -24.58 5.54
CA MET A 123 -7.97 -25.18 4.45
C MET A 123 -7.45 -24.72 3.09
N GLN A 124 -7.64 -25.55 2.07
CA GLN A 124 -7.32 -25.18 0.69
C GLN A 124 -8.59 -25.34 -0.15
N TYR A 125 -9.00 -24.22 -0.76
CA TYR A 125 -10.19 -24.16 -1.62
C TYR A 125 -9.77 -24.25 -3.09
N ASP A 126 -10.56 -24.97 -3.87
CA ASP A 126 -10.42 -24.98 -5.33
C ASP A 126 -11.05 -23.71 -5.93
N ILE A 127 -10.51 -23.28 -7.08
CA ILE A 127 -11.00 -22.12 -7.82
C ILE A 127 -11.71 -22.63 -9.07
N GLY A 128 -12.91 -22.14 -9.31
CA GLY A 128 -13.70 -22.45 -10.49
C GLY A 128 -14.52 -21.26 -10.97
N TYR A 129 -15.15 -21.41 -12.13
CA TYR A 129 -16.02 -20.39 -12.70
C TYR A 129 -17.49 -20.82 -12.56
N GLY A 130 -18.37 -19.85 -12.34
CA GLY A 130 -19.80 -20.05 -12.19
C GLY A 130 -20.63 -19.09 -13.01
N VAL A 131 -21.95 -19.27 -12.95
CA VAL A 131 -22.92 -18.39 -13.61
C VAL A 131 -23.28 -17.26 -12.65
N PRO A 132 -23.24 -15.99 -13.08
CA PRO A 132 -23.61 -14.86 -12.25
C PRO A 132 -25.01 -15.02 -11.62
N GLY A 133 -25.14 -14.66 -10.34
CA GLY A 133 -26.40 -14.72 -9.60
C GLY A 133 -26.89 -16.11 -9.22
N ARG A 134 -26.23 -17.20 -9.68
CA ARG A 134 -26.58 -18.56 -9.29
C ARG A 134 -26.19 -18.79 -7.82
N LYS A 135 -27.08 -19.46 -7.06
CA LYS A 135 -26.80 -19.91 -5.70
C LYS A 135 -25.80 -21.06 -5.73
N GLU A 136 -24.71 -20.92 -4.98
CA GLU A 136 -23.63 -21.91 -4.88
C GLU A 136 -23.39 -22.27 -3.40
N THR A 137 -24.17 -23.23 -2.90
CA THR A 137 -24.10 -23.64 -1.49
C THR A 137 -22.70 -24.14 -1.11
N GLY A 138 -22.16 -23.63 0.02
CA GLY A 138 -20.83 -23.99 0.51
C GLY A 138 -19.69 -23.34 -0.25
N ALA A 139 -19.98 -22.42 -1.18
CA ALA A 139 -18.98 -21.70 -1.95
C ALA A 139 -18.80 -20.25 -1.47
N ILE A 140 -17.65 -19.68 -1.82
CA ILE A 140 -17.40 -18.24 -1.78
C ILE A 140 -17.49 -17.72 -3.21
N VAL A 141 -18.49 -16.91 -3.49
CA VAL A 141 -18.78 -16.38 -4.83
C VAL A 141 -18.23 -14.99 -4.98
N LEU A 142 -17.44 -14.75 -6.03
CA LEU A 142 -16.90 -13.45 -6.42
C LEU A 142 -17.55 -13.03 -7.74
N GLU A 143 -18.28 -11.92 -7.77
CA GLU A 143 -19.00 -11.48 -8.96
C GLU A 143 -19.02 -9.96 -9.15
N LEU A 144 -19.28 -9.53 -10.37
CA LEU A 144 -19.48 -8.13 -10.73
C LEU A 144 -20.97 -7.75 -10.60
N ASP A 145 -21.21 -6.60 -10.03
CA ASP A 145 -22.50 -5.91 -10.01
C ASP A 145 -22.32 -4.48 -10.55
N GLU A 146 -22.42 -4.35 -11.86
CA GLU A 146 -22.18 -3.09 -12.59
C GLU A 146 -23.18 -1.95 -12.25
N THR A 147 -24.19 -2.25 -11.44
CA THR A 147 -25.09 -1.22 -10.89
C THR A 147 -24.47 -0.43 -9.74
N ARG A 148 -23.34 -0.93 -9.21
CA ARG A 148 -22.58 -0.28 -8.13
C ARG A 148 -21.55 0.68 -8.69
N LYS A 149 -21.13 1.62 -7.84
CA LYS A 149 -20.03 2.54 -8.17
C LYS A 149 -18.70 1.80 -8.27
N SER A 150 -17.75 2.38 -8.96
CA SER A 150 -16.35 1.95 -8.93
C SER A 150 -15.84 1.84 -7.50
N GLN A 151 -15.07 0.79 -7.19
CA GLN A 151 -14.52 0.46 -5.87
C GLN A 151 -15.55 0.12 -4.78
N GLN A 152 -16.85 0.21 -5.05
CA GLN A 152 -17.90 -0.17 -4.11
C GLN A 152 -18.03 -1.70 -4.08
N TYR A 153 -18.33 -2.27 -2.90
CA TYR A 153 -18.62 -3.70 -2.76
C TYR A 153 -19.69 -3.98 -1.71
N VAL A 154 -20.30 -5.15 -1.84
CA VAL A 154 -21.08 -5.80 -0.81
C VAL A 154 -20.49 -7.17 -0.52
N LEU A 155 -20.22 -7.44 0.75
CA LEU A 155 -19.91 -8.77 1.26
C LEU A 155 -21.10 -9.27 2.07
N GLN A 156 -21.67 -10.39 1.67
CA GLN A 156 -22.74 -11.05 2.39
C GLN A 156 -22.30 -12.45 2.83
N VAL A 157 -22.36 -12.70 4.13
CA VAL A 157 -22.11 -13.99 4.75
C VAL A 157 -23.43 -14.50 5.30
N THR A 158 -23.91 -15.63 4.81
CA THR A 158 -25.11 -16.33 5.29
C THR A 158 -24.72 -17.73 5.78
N GLU A 159 -25.63 -18.47 6.35
CA GLU A 159 -25.39 -19.88 6.73
C GLU A 159 -25.05 -20.76 5.52
N GLU A 160 -25.54 -20.41 4.33
CA GLU A 160 -25.46 -21.24 3.14
C GLU A 160 -24.31 -20.87 2.20
N GLU A 161 -24.00 -19.59 2.04
CA GLU A 161 -22.96 -19.12 1.11
C GLU A 161 -22.32 -17.81 1.58
N ILE A 162 -21.14 -17.52 1.02
CA ILE A 162 -20.49 -16.21 1.11
C ILE A 162 -20.47 -15.63 -0.29
N ARG A 163 -20.94 -14.38 -0.44
CA ARG A 163 -21.01 -13.67 -1.72
C ARG A 163 -20.36 -12.31 -1.62
N ILE A 164 -19.49 -12.01 -2.58
CA ILE A 164 -18.84 -10.72 -2.73
C ILE A 164 -19.22 -10.15 -4.10
N GLN A 165 -19.87 -8.98 -4.10
CA GLN A 165 -20.30 -8.27 -5.29
C GLN A 165 -19.60 -6.93 -5.34
N GLY A 166 -18.79 -6.70 -6.36
CA GLY A 166 -18.09 -5.43 -6.58
C GLY A 166 -18.60 -4.68 -7.80
N GLY A 167 -18.61 -3.35 -7.75
CA GLY A 167 -18.94 -2.51 -8.91
C GLY A 167 -17.91 -2.64 -10.03
N ASP A 168 -16.69 -3.00 -9.66
CA ASP A 168 -15.58 -3.30 -10.54
C ASP A 168 -14.64 -4.32 -9.89
N GLY A 169 -13.53 -4.67 -10.55
CA GLY A 169 -12.54 -5.60 -10.02
C GLY A 169 -11.91 -5.12 -8.71
N ALA A 170 -11.71 -3.81 -8.53
CA ALA A 170 -11.20 -3.24 -7.29
C ALA A 170 -12.18 -3.46 -6.14
N GLY A 171 -13.48 -3.21 -6.37
CA GLY A 171 -14.54 -3.49 -5.39
C GLY A 171 -14.57 -4.97 -4.97
N VAL A 172 -14.46 -5.90 -5.94
CA VAL A 172 -14.38 -7.34 -5.63
C VAL A 172 -13.17 -7.64 -4.74
N LEU A 173 -11.98 -7.12 -5.09
CA LEU A 173 -10.76 -7.32 -4.29
C LEU A 173 -10.91 -6.75 -2.88
N TYR A 174 -11.54 -5.58 -2.73
CA TYR A 174 -11.77 -4.96 -1.41
C TYR A 174 -12.73 -5.79 -0.54
N GLY A 175 -13.74 -6.39 -1.15
CA GLY A 175 -14.60 -7.36 -0.48
C GLY A 175 -13.84 -8.62 -0.03
N VAL A 176 -12.95 -9.14 -0.88
CA VAL A 176 -12.04 -10.24 -0.54
C VAL A 176 -11.15 -9.89 0.64
N GLN A 177 -10.55 -8.70 0.67
CA GLN A 177 -9.71 -8.25 1.78
C GLN A 177 -10.53 -8.13 3.09
N THR A 178 -11.77 -7.65 3.00
CA THR A 178 -12.66 -7.58 4.17
C THR A 178 -12.98 -8.97 4.70
N LEU A 179 -13.25 -9.95 3.83
CA LEU A 179 -13.44 -11.35 4.23
C LEU A 179 -12.16 -11.94 4.85
N CYS A 180 -10.98 -11.63 4.31
CA CYS A 180 -9.70 -12.05 4.91
C CYS A 180 -9.53 -11.47 6.33
N GLN A 181 -9.92 -10.22 6.56
CA GLN A 181 -9.89 -9.62 7.90
C GLN A 181 -10.91 -10.30 8.85
N MET A 182 -12.08 -10.69 8.35
CA MET A 182 -13.03 -11.48 9.13
C MET A 182 -12.45 -12.84 9.53
N MET A 183 -11.84 -13.56 8.59
CA MET A 183 -11.22 -14.86 8.88
C MET A 183 -10.06 -14.73 9.88
N HIS A 184 -9.30 -13.64 9.81
CA HIS A 184 -8.25 -13.36 10.80
C HIS A 184 -8.81 -13.22 12.23
N GLU A 185 -9.99 -12.61 12.40
CA GLU A 185 -10.60 -12.37 13.72
C GLU A 185 -11.40 -13.60 14.22
N TYR A 186 -12.06 -14.34 13.31
CA TYR A 186 -13.04 -15.39 13.67
C TYR A 186 -12.61 -16.81 13.27
N GLY A 187 -11.56 -16.96 12.46
CA GLY A 187 -11.16 -18.27 11.93
C GLY A 187 -12.17 -18.82 10.93
N ALA A 188 -12.49 -20.11 11.05
CA ALA A 188 -13.37 -20.82 10.13
C ALA A 188 -14.87 -20.67 10.42
N LEU A 189 -15.27 -20.08 11.55
CA LEU A 189 -16.67 -19.87 11.94
C LEU A 189 -17.01 -18.38 11.92
N LEU A 190 -17.56 -17.92 10.81
CA LEU A 190 -17.83 -16.53 10.54
C LEU A 190 -19.25 -16.14 10.97
N PRO A 191 -19.45 -15.01 11.65
CA PRO A 191 -20.80 -14.51 11.93
C PRO A 191 -21.51 -14.15 10.62
N ALA A 192 -22.79 -14.45 10.53
CA ALA A 192 -23.61 -14.01 9.39
C ALA A 192 -23.73 -12.49 9.42
N VAL A 193 -23.40 -11.83 8.28
CA VAL A 193 -23.28 -10.38 8.18
C VAL A 193 -23.49 -9.91 6.74
N ARG A 194 -24.01 -8.71 6.59
CA ARG A 194 -23.96 -7.93 5.36
C ARG A 194 -23.09 -6.69 5.61
N ILE A 195 -22.06 -6.53 4.80
CA ILE A 195 -21.15 -5.38 4.82
C ILE A 195 -21.28 -4.67 3.48
N GLU A 196 -21.51 -3.38 3.52
CA GLU A 196 -21.52 -2.52 2.34
C GLU A 196 -20.52 -1.37 2.55
N ASP A 197 -19.65 -1.17 1.55
CA ASP A 197 -18.55 -0.23 1.68
C ASP A 197 -18.14 0.37 0.34
N GLU A 198 -17.71 1.61 0.39
CA GLU A 198 -17.08 2.35 -0.71
C GLU A 198 -16.09 3.35 -0.14
N PRO A 199 -15.00 3.70 -0.85
CA PRO A 199 -14.04 4.69 -0.34
C PRO A 199 -14.62 6.10 -0.37
N ASP A 200 -14.29 6.91 0.66
CA ASP A 200 -14.57 8.35 0.65
C ASP A 200 -13.57 9.11 -0.23
N LEU A 201 -12.32 8.64 -0.28
CA LEU A 201 -11.26 9.21 -1.10
C LEU A 201 -10.94 8.28 -2.27
N PRO A 202 -10.99 8.76 -3.51
CA PRO A 202 -10.70 7.93 -4.69
C PRO A 202 -9.24 7.47 -4.73
N VAL A 203 -8.30 8.27 -4.24
CA VAL A 203 -6.88 7.95 -4.13
C VAL A 203 -6.50 7.79 -2.66
N ARG A 204 -5.86 6.68 -2.35
CA ARG A 204 -5.33 6.34 -1.03
C ARG A 204 -3.92 5.82 -1.23
N GLY A 205 -2.98 6.77 -1.20
CA GLY A 205 -1.59 6.53 -1.59
C GLY A 205 -0.67 6.18 -0.43
N TYR A 206 0.46 5.60 -0.79
CA TYR A 206 1.64 5.47 0.04
C TYR A 206 2.87 5.95 -0.75
N TYR A 207 3.62 6.88 -0.17
CA TYR A 207 4.87 7.37 -0.71
C TYR A 207 6.02 6.69 0.01
N LEU A 208 6.88 6.01 -0.73
CA LEU A 208 7.95 5.18 -0.20
C LEU A 208 9.31 5.70 -0.68
N ASP A 209 10.16 6.06 0.27
CA ASP A 209 11.52 6.48 -0.01
C ASP A 209 12.42 5.26 -0.29
N GLU A 210 12.90 5.13 -1.53
CA GLU A 210 13.81 4.08 -1.98
C GLU A 210 15.26 4.57 -2.08
N THR A 211 15.56 5.73 -1.50
CA THR A 211 16.87 6.39 -1.67
C THR A 211 17.64 6.54 -0.37
N ARG A 212 16.95 6.98 0.71
CA ARG A 212 17.63 7.36 1.94
C ARG A 212 17.79 6.18 2.87
N GLY A 213 19.01 5.60 2.83
CA GLY A 213 19.42 4.54 3.75
C GLY A 213 19.15 3.11 3.31
N ARG A 214 18.27 2.89 2.30
CA ARG A 214 18.03 1.55 1.75
C ARG A 214 17.34 1.60 0.40
N VAL A 215 17.58 0.56 -0.40
CA VAL A 215 16.77 0.19 -1.57
C VAL A 215 16.13 -1.15 -1.27
N LEU A 216 14.82 -1.25 -1.41
CA LEU A 216 14.10 -2.50 -1.16
C LEU A 216 14.25 -3.45 -2.36
N THR A 217 14.38 -4.74 -2.09
CA THR A 217 14.34 -5.74 -3.16
C THR A 217 12.95 -5.82 -3.79
N LEU A 218 12.87 -6.21 -5.05
CA LEU A 218 11.60 -6.42 -5.75
C LEU A 218 10.63 -7.32 -4.96
N SER A 219 11.13 -8.38 -4.33
CA SER A 219 10.30 -9.28 -3.52
C SER A 219 9.67 -8.57 -2.32
N TYR A 220 10.42 -7.65 -1.70
CA TYR A 220 9.88 -6.88 -0.58
C TYR A 220 8.92 -5.78 -1.04
N LEU A 221 9.19 -5.12 -2.17
CA LEU A 221 8.26 -4.17 -2.79
C LEU A 221 6.91 -4.83 -3.13
N LYS A 222 6.92 -6.06 -3.65
CA LYS A 222 5.68 -6.85 -3.84
C LYS A 222 4.99 -7.15 -2.51
N HIS A 223 5.74 -7.44 -1.43
CA HIS A 223 5.16 -7.60 -0.10
C HIS A 223 4.51 -6.29 0.40
N VAL A 224 5.13 -5.13 0.14
CA VAL A 224 4.51 -3.82 0.43
C VAL A 224 3.19 -3.67 -0.33
N ALA A 225 3.16 -3.99 -1.63
CA ALA A 225 1.94 -3.95 -2.43
C ALA A 225 0.85 -4.91 -1.89
N ASP A 226 1.20 -6.12 -1.46
CA ASP A 226 0.26 -7.04 -0.81
C ASP A 226 -0.33 -6.44 0.48
N ARG A 227 0.48 -5.75 1.28
CA ARG A 227 0.02 -5.07 2.50
C ARG A 227 -0.86 -3.87 2.19
N MET A 228 -0.50 -3.09 1.17
CA MET A 228 -1.33 -1.98 0.68
C MET A 228 -2.69 -2.48 0.21
N ALA A 229 -2.73 -3.54 -0.61
CA ALA A 229 -3.98 -4.16 -1.04
C ALA A 229 -4.83 -4.64 0.14
N TYR A 230 -4.22 -5.27 1.16
CA TYR A 230 -4.92 -5.74 2.36
C TYR A 230 -5.63 -4.60 3.11
N TYR A 231 -5.06 -3.39 3.10
CA TYR A 231 -5.65 -2.18 3.69
C TYR A 231 -6.37 -1.29 2.67
N LYS A 232 -6.59 -1.77 1.45
CA LYS A 232 -7.32 -1.07 0.37
C LYS A 232 -6.66 0.25 -0.07
N LEU A 233 -5.33 0.37 0.07
CA LEU A 233 -4.56 1.44 -0.55
C LEU A 233 -4.40 1.14 -2.04
N ASN A 234 -4.45 2.17 -2.90
CA ASN A 234 -4.52 2.00 -4.33
C ASN A 234 -3.53 2.83 -5.16
N GLN A 235 -2.56 3.49 -4.52
CA GLN A 235 -1.49 4.18 -5.22
C GLN A 235 -0.18 4.05 -4.45
N LEU A 236 0.89 3.61 -5.12
CA LEU A 236 2.24 3.56 -4.58
C LEU A 236 3.12 4.51 -5.39
N GLN A 237 3.80 5.44 -4.71
CA GLN A 237 4.84 6.26 -5.33
C GLN A 237 6.20 5.84 -4.77
N LEU A 238 7.17 5.57 -5.65
CA LEU A 238 8.54 5.27 -5.27
C LEU A 238 9.39 6.52 -5.48
N TYR A 239 9.95 7.03 -4.38
CA TYR A 239 10.88 8.15 -4.46
C TYR A 239 12.29 7.67 -4.78
N VAL A 240 12.86 8.23 -5.83
CA VAL A 240 14.17 7.90 -6.35
C VAL A 240 14.98 9.19 -6.59
N GLU A 241 16.21 9.22 -6.14
CA GLU A 241 17.22 10.22 -6.52
C GLU A 241 18.22 9.57 -7.52
N HIS A 242 18.93 8.55 -7.06
CA HIS A 242 20.00 7.85 -7.79
C HIS A 242 19.82 6.32 -7.78
N THR A 243 18.77 5.83 -7.19
CA THR A 243 18.54 4.41 -6.92
C THR A 243 17.74 3.70 -8.02
N TYR A 244 17.75 4.27 -9.21
CA TYR A 244 17.39 3.61 -10.46
C TYR A 244 18.62 3.60 -11.40
N LEU A 245 18.75 2.58 -12.21
CA LEU A 245 19.87 2.33 -13.11
C LEU A 245 19.78 3.21 -14.37
N PHE A 246 19.85 4.54 -14.21
CA PHE A 246 19.80 5.48 -15.32
C PHE A 246 20.93 5.26 -16.32
N SER A 247 20.58 5.21 -17.61
CA SER A 247 21.55 5.02 -18.69
C SER A 247 22.54 6.18 -18.76
N GLY A 248 23.84 5.87 -18.87
CA GLY A 248 24.90 6.87 -18.99
C GLY A 248 25.24 7.62 -17.71
N LEU A 249 24.57 7.39 -16.59
CA LEU A 249 24.79 8.08 -15.31
C LEU A 249 25.51 7.20 -14.27
N SER A 250 26.42 6.34 -14.69
CA SER A 250 27.07 5.34 -13.82
C SER A 250 27.87 5.95 -12.66
N GLU A 251 28.36 7.18 -12.76
CA GLU A 251 29.02 7.86 -11.65
C GLU A 251 28.06 8.12 -10.48
N MET A 252 26.77 8.28 -10.78
CA MET A 252 25.72 8.58 -9.79
C MET A 252 25.36 7.35 -8.94
N TRP A 253 25.33 6.16 -9.53
CA TRP A 253 24.76 4.95 -8.91
C TRP A 253 25.72 3.76 -8.74
N ARG A 254 26.98 3.85 -9.24
CA ARG A 254 27.96 2.74 -9.30
C ARG A 254 28.25 2.07 -7.95
N ASP A 255 28.16 2.83 -6.85
CA ASP A 255 28.48 2.35 -5.50
C ASP A 255 27.21 1.95 -4.71
N GLU A 256 26.07 1.87 -5.40
CA GLU A 256 24.73 1.57 -4.84
C GLU A 256 24.15 0.29 -5.46
N THR A 257 22.95 -0.07 -5.04
CA THR A 257 22.17 -1.19 -5.60
C THR A 257 20.87 -0.66 -6.21
N PRO A 258 20.93 0.03 -7.36
CA PRO A 258 19.76 0.65 -7.96
C PRO A 258 18.77 -0.40 -8.49
N LEU A 259 17.49 -0.03 -8.51
CA LEU A 259 16.45 -0.81 -9.19
C LEU A 259 16.67 -0.79 -10.70
N THR A 260 16.43 -1.91 -11.35
CA THR A 260 16.53 -2.05 -12.81
C THR A 260 15.20 -1.75 -13.49
N ALA A 261 15.24 -1.46 -14.78
CA ALA A 261 14.06 -1.27 -15.61
C ALA A 261 13.14 -2.51 -15.61
N GLU A 262 13.73 -3.71 -15.57
CA GLU A 262 12.99 -4.97 -15.51
C GLU A 262 12.24 -5.11 -14.19
N GLU A 263 12.90 -4.82 -13.05
CA GLU A 263 12.27 -4.87 -11.72
C GLU A 263 11.11 -3.87 -11.58
N ILE A 264 11.29 -2.65 -12.09
CA ILE A 264 10.22 -1.64 -12.08
C ILE A 264 9.01 -2.10 -12.90
N ARG A 265 9.21 -2.59 -14.13
CA ARG A 265 8.10 -3.08 -14.96
C ARG A 265 7.40 -4.29 -14.37
N GLU A 266 8.15 -5.20 -13.73
CA GLU A 266 7.57 -6.34 -13.04
C GLU A 266 6.74 -5.90 -11.82
N LEU A 267 7.23 -4.89 -11.08
CA LEU A 267 6.48 -4.30 -9.96
C LEU A 267 5.21 -3.59 -10.44
N ASP A 268 5.28 -2.82 -11.53
CA ASP A 268 4.13 -2.13 -12.11
C ASP A 268 3.03 -3.12 -12.50
N ALA A 269 3.40 -4.18 -13.24
CA ALA A 269 2.48 -5.24 -13.60
C ALA A 269 1.92 -6.01 -12.39
N TYR A 270 2.70 -6.14 -11.31
CA TYR A 270 2.24 -6.75 -10.07
C TYR A 270 1.23 -5.86 -9.33
N CYS A 271 1.52 -4.59 -9.20
CA CYS A 271 0.65 -3.59 -8.57
C CYS A 271 -0.69 -3.47 -9.32
N ALA A 272 -0.66 -3.43 -10.65
CA ALA A 272 -1.86 -3.36 -11.49
C ALA A 272 -2.85 -4.51 -11.22
N LYS A 273 -2.36 -5.74 -10.97
CA LYS A 273 -3.21 -6.90 -10.61
C LYS A 273 -3.90 -6.74 -9.26
N LEU A 274 -3.37 -5.88 -8.40
CA LEU A 274 -3.90 -5.56 -7.08
C LEU A 274 -4.68 -4.24 -7.05
N HIS A 275 -4.96 -3.64 -8.21
CA HIS A 275 -5.55 -2.30 -8.36
C HIS A 275 -4.77 -1.22 -7.62
N ILE A 276 -3.44 -1.34 -7.62
CA ILE A 276 -2.52 -0.33 -7.12
C ILE A 276 -1.85 0.31 -8.32
N GLU A 277 -2.01 1.61 -8.47
CA GLU A 277 -1.31 2.42 -9.46
C GLU A 277 0.12 2.67 -8.96
N LEU A 278 1.14 2.24 -9.72
CA LEU A 278 2.53 2.56 -9.43
C LEU A 278 2.88 3.88 -10.13
N VAL A 279 3.27 4.90 -9.36
CA VAL A 279 3.58 6.24 -9.87
C VAL A 279 5.08 6.52 -9.73
N PRO A 280 5.77 6.88 -10.84
CA PRO A 280 7.15 7.32 -10.79
C PRO A 280 7.29 8.64 -10.03
N SER A 281 8.32 8.72 -9.19
CA SER A 281 8.67 9.93 -8.44
C SER A 281 10.19 10.05 -8.39
N ILE A 282 10.76 11.08 -9.04
CA ILE A 282 12.20 11.31 -9.03
C ILE A 282 12.55 12.75 -8.64
N ALA A 283 13.64 12.92 -7.91
CA ALA A 283 14.20 14.24 -7.67
C ALA A 283 14.64 14.87 -8.99
N THR A 284 14.18 16.08 -9.27
CA THR A 284 14.47 16.79 -10.53
C THR A 284 15.03 18.20 -10.33
N PHE A 285 14.98 18.71 -9.11
CA PHE A 285 15.40 20.09 -8.82
C PHE A 285 16.32 20.17 -7.59
N GLY A 286 15.80 19.93 -6.38
CA GLY A 286 16.56 19.70 -5.17
C GLY A 286 16.95 18.23 -5.01
N HIS A 287 17.70 17.89 -3.96
CA HIS A 287 18.05 16.53 -3.56
C HIS A 287 18.84 15.70 -4.60
N LEU A 288 19.63 16.33 -5.43
CA LEU A 288 20.42 15.67 -6.48
C LEU A 288 21.89 15.43 -6.07
N TYR A 289 22.15 15.21 -4.77
CA TYR A 289 23.51 15.03 -4.24
C TYR A 289 24.34 14.05 -5.05
N MET A 290 23.84 12.82 -5.27
CA MET A 290 24.64 11.76 -5.92
C MET A 290 24.94 12.06 -7.38
N LEU A 291 24.09 12.82 -8.07
CA LEU A 291 24.34 13.29 -9.42
C LEU A 291 25.32 14.46 -9.42
N LEU A 292 25.02 15.51 -8.67
CA LEU A 292 25.71 16.79 -8.72
C LEU A 292 27.05 16.79 -7.96
N SER A 293 27.32 15.77 -7.12
CA SER A 293 28.63 15.57 -6.50
C SER A 293 29.56 14.69 -7.33
N THR A 294 29.19 14.34 -8.56
CA THR A 294 30.09 13.66 -9.51
C THR A 294 30.98 14.64 -10.24
N LYS A 295 32.11 14.15 -10.77
CA LYS A 295 33.01 14.95 -11.54
C LYS A 295 32.41 15.40 -12.89
N SER A 296 31.60 14.52 -13.51
CA SER A 296 31.03 14.77 -14.83
C SER A 296 29.84 15.72 -14.84
N TYR A 297 29.14 15.84 -13.70
CA TYR A 297 27.88 16.60 -13.59
C TYR A 297 27.90 17.69 -12.52
N GLY A 298 28.99 17.83 -11.77
CA GLY A 298 29.10 18.84 -10.71
C GLY A 298 28.95 20.28 -11.22
N ASP A 299 29.29 20.53 -12.48
CA ASP A 299 29.11 21.84 -13.13
C ASP A 299 27.62 22.21 -13.35
N LEU A 300 26.70 21.27 -13.21
CA LEU A 300 25.26 21.49 -13.28
C LEU A 300 24.64 21.90 -11.93
N CYS A 301 25.42 21.94 -10.86
CA CYS A 301 25.01 22.38 -9.54
C CYS A 301 25.05 23.90 -9.40
N GLU A 302 24.13 24.46 -8.57
CA GLU A 302 24.23 25.87 -8.13
C GLU A 302 25.62 26.20 -7.57
N PHE A 303 26.22 25.27 -6.84
CA PHE A 303 27.59 25.36 -6.32
C PHE A 303 28.48 24.30 -6.98
N PRO A 304 29.10 24.60 -8.14
CA PRO A 304 29.75 23.61 -8.97
C PRO A 304 30.97 22.94 -8.34
N ASP A 305 31.52 23.49 -7.29
CA ASP A 305 32.68 22.94 -6.55
C ASP A 305 32.27 22.08 -5.32
N SER A 306 31.01 21.94 -5.04
CA SER A 306 30.48 21.16 -3.87
C SER A 306 30.92 19.68 -3.93
N TRP A 307 31.15 19.10 -5.12
CA TRP A 307 31.65 17.73 -5.27
C TRP A 307 33.06 17.51 -4.68
N LYS A 308 33.81 18.57 -4.39
CA LYS A 308 35.13 18.52 -3.75
C LYS A 308 35.02 18.42 -2.22
N GLU A 309 33.86 18.68 -1.66
CA GLU A 309 33.63 18.63 -0.22
C GLU A 309 33.44 17.18 0.24
N PRO A 310 33.92 16.83 1.45
CA PRO A 310 33.65 15.50 2.00
C PRO A 310 32.15 15.32 2.25
N PHE A 311 31.70 14.07 2.17
CA PHE A 311 30.31 13.73 2.44
C PHE A 311 29.85 14.27 3.79
N SER A 312 28.70 14.93 3.80
CA SER A 312 27.96 15.33 4.97
C SER A 312 26.49 15.00 4.78
N PHE A 313 25.88 14.31 5.75
CA PHE A 313 24.45 14.00 5.70
C PHE A 313 23.61 15.27 5.59
N TRP A 314 23.97 16.34 6.31
CA TRP A 314 23.24 17.62 6.25
C TRP A 314 23.40 18.30 4.91
N ASN A 315 24.62 18.31 4.31
CA ASN A 315 24.81 18.84 2.98
C ASN A 315 23.99 18.08 1.94
N ARG A 316 23.93 16.75 2.06
CA ARG A 316 23.09 15.92 1.19
C ARG A 316 21.62 16.32 1.28
N MET A 317 21.10 16.63 2.48
CA MET A 317 19.70 16.95 2.70
C MET A 317 19.32 18.38 2.30
N GLN A 318 20.26 19.33 2.35
CA GLN A 318 19.98 20.76 2.23
C GLN A 318 20.58 21.40 0.96
N HIS A 319 21.46 20.70 0.27
CA HIS A 319 22.21 21.25 -0.86
C HIS A 319 22.05 20.37 -2.11
N HIS A 320 22.72 20.77 -3.18
CA HIS A 320 22.71 20.09 -4.48
C HIS A 320 21.42 20.33 -5.27
N THR A 321 21.08 21.60 -5.41
CA THR A 321 20.05 22.12 -6.32
C THR A 321 20.64 22.30 -7.71
N VAL A 322 19.86 21.99 -8.73
CA VAL A 322 20.23 22.20 -10.14
C VAL A 322 20.38 23.69 -10.45
N ASP A 323 21.43 24.04 -11.20
CA ASP A 323 21.61 25.39 -11.79
C ASP A 323 20.60 25.61 -12.93
N VAL A 324 19.71 26.58 -12.74
CA VAL A 324 18.70 26.96 -13.74
C VAL A 324 19.17 28.06 -14.71
N SER A 325 20.39 28.58 -14.56
CA SER A 325 20.90 29.64 -15.42
C SER A 325 21.34 29.14 -16.79
N GLY A 326 21.51 27.82 -16.96
CA GLY A 326 21.93 27.19 -18.22
C GLY A 326 21.00 26.05 -18.65
N GLY A 327 20.80 25.87 -19.95
CA GLY A 327 19.89 24.84 -20.49
C GLY A 327 20.37 23.39 -20.36
N ARG A 328 21.64 23.12 -20.07
CA ARG A 328 22.21 21.76 -20.05
C ARG A 328 21.61 20.91 -18.91
N ALA A 329 21.37 21.51 -17.77
CA ALA A 329 20.86 20.81 -16.62
C ALA A 329 19.41 20.31 -16.84
N ILE A 330 18.54 21.17 -17.34
CA ILE A 330 17.13 20.81 -17.57
C ILE A 330 17.00 19.75 -18.67
N GLU A 331 17.86 19.78 -19.70
CA GLU A 331 17.85 18.76 -20.75
C GLU A 331 18.28 17.38 -20.19
N LEU A 332 19.25 17.32 -19.28
CA LEU A 332 19.62 16.08 -18.60
C LEU A 332 18.45 15.56 -17.76
N ILE A 333 17.79 16.43 -17.02
CA ILE A 333 16.63 16.07 -16.18
C ILE A 333 15.47 15.57 -17.05
N LYS A 334 15.17 16.21 -18.18
CA LYS A 334 14.15 15.73 -19.13
C LYS A 334 14.51 14.34 -19.68
N ALA A 335 15.77 14.07 -19.99
CA ALA A 335 16.20 12.75 -20.43
C ALA A 335 16.01 11.69 -19.34
N MET A 336 16.31 11.99 -18.07
CA MET A 336 16.04 11.10 -16.94
C MET A 336 14.54 10.83 -16.77
N ILE A 337 13.72 11.87 -16.87
CA ILE A 337 12.24 11.75 -16.81
C ILE A 337 11.75 10.83 -17.95
N GLU A 338 12.21 11.05 -19.17
CA GLU A 338 11.79 10.30 -20.36
C GLU A 338 12.14 8.81 -20.25
N GLU A 339 13.36 8.49 -19.81
CA GLU A 339 13.79 7.11 -19.58
C GLU A 339 12.94 6.43 -18.52
N TYR A 340 12.75 7.10 -17.37
CA TYR A 340 12.06 6.50 -16.23
C TYR A 340 10.55 6.35 -16.46
N MET A 341 9.87 7.36 -17.02
CA MET A 341 8.42 7.33 -17.26
C MET A 341 7.97 6.23 -18.22
N ALA A 342 8.86 5.78 -19.11
CA ALA A 342 8.57 4.72 -20.09
C ALA A 342 8.36 3.34 -19.43
N LEU A 343 8.70 3.18 -18.16
CA LEU A 343 8.59 1.93 -17.40
C LEU A 343 7.23 1.73 -16.74
N PHE A 344 6.38 2.77 -16.71
CA PHE A 344 5.14 2.80 -15.93
C PHE A 344 3.92 2.94 -16.82
N ALA A 345 2.87 2.20 -16.48
CA ALA A 345 1.58 2.27 -17.18
C ALA A 345 0.75 3.51 -16.82
N THR A 346 1.03 4.15 -15.68
CA THR A 346 0.29 5.34 -15.20
C THR A 346 0.46 6.56 -16.12
N ASP A 347 -0.54 7.44 -16.12
CA ASP A 347 -0.48 8.76 -16.73
C ASP A 347 0.10 9.84 -15.80
N LYS A 348 0.51 9.51 -14.57
CA LYS A 348 1.05 10.44 -13.59
C LYS A 348 2.58 10.38 -13.52
N PHE A 349 3.19 11.49 -13.17
CA PHE A 349 4.62 11.58 -12.90
C PHE A 349 4.91 12.65 -11.85
N ASN A 350 5.57 12.27 -10.74
CA ASN A 350 5.97 13.20 -9.70
C ASN A 350 7.41 13.65 -9.91
N ILE A 351 7.59 14.94 -10.22
CA ILE A 351 8.90 15.57 -10.42
C ILE A 351 9.55 16.02 -9.10
N CYS A 352 8.91 15.79 -7.97
CA CYS A 352 9.31 16.25 -6.64
C CYS A 352 9.45 17.78 -6.56
N ALA A 353 10.60 18.35 -6.88
CA ALA A 353 10.90 19.80 -6.90
C ALA A 353 10.76 20.48 -5.54
N ASP A 354 10.91 19.73 -4.44
CA ASP A 354 10.92 20.21 -3.07
C ASP A 354 12.30 20.72 -2.64
N GLU A 355 12.32 21.50 -1.56
CA GLU A 355 13.49 21.88 -0.78
C GLU A 355 14.68 22.41 -1.62
N THR A 356 14.41 23.28 -2.59
CA THR A 356 15.42 23.89 -3.47
C THR A 356 16.23 25.00 -2.76
N PHE A 357 16.88 24.64 -1.63
CA PHE A 357 17.51 25.60 -0.71
C PHE A 357 18.63 26.45 -1.33
N ASP A 358 19.32 25.95 -2.35
CA ASP A 358 20.45 26.66 -2.98
C ASP A 358 20.03 27.58 -4.14
N LEU A 359 18.79 27.48 -4.60
CA LEU A 359 18.30 28.24 -5.74
C LEU A 359 18.50 29.75 -5.56
N GLY A 360 19.14 30.39 -6.53
CA GLY A 360 19.42 31.80 -6.48
C GLY A 360 20.59 32.22 -5.58
N LYS A 361 21.36 31.28 -5.05
CA LYS A 361 22.48 31.57 -4.15
C LYS A 361 23.85 31.32 -4.78
N GLY A 362 23.94 30.51 -5.83
CA GLY A 362 25.14 30.17 -6.55
C GLY A 362 25.16 30.77 -7.94
N LYS A 363 25.26 29.92 -8.95
CA LYS A 363 25.36 30.33 -10.37
C LYS A 363 24.15 31.10 -10.85
N SER A 364 22.95 30.73 -10.41
CA SER A 364 21.72 31.44 -10.79
C SER A 364 21.48 32.74 -10.01
N LYS A 365 22.38 33.14 -9.10
CA LYS A 365 22.21 34.35 -8.29
C LYS A 365 21.98 35.63 -9.12
N PRO A 366 22.73 35.94 -10.21
CA PRO A 366 22.44 37.12 -10.99
C PRO A 366 21.02 37.14 -11.57
N LEU A 367 20.51 35.96 -11.96
CA LEU A 367 19.18 35.83 -12.50
C LEU A 367 18.10 35.96 -11.40
N ALA A 368 18.42 35.48 -10.19
CA ALA A 368 17.55 35.62 -9.02
C ALA A 368 17.47 37.08 -8.53
N ASP A 369 18.60 37.82 -8.60
CA ASP A 369 18.64 39.25 -8.28
C ASP A 369 17.79 40.08 -9.27
N GLU A 370 17.67 39.63 -10.54
CA GLU A 370 16.88 40.29 -11.59
C GLU A 370 15.39 39.92 -11.50
N LYS A 371 15.08 38.62 -11.40
CA LYS A 371 13.69 38.10 -11.58
C LYS A 371 13.02 37.68 -10.27
N GLY A 372 13.79 37.45 -9.22
CA GLY A 372 13.34 36.86 -7.97
C GLY A 372 13.40 35.31 -7.98
N VAL A 373 13.70 34.73 -6.81
CA VAL A 373 13.87 33.27 -6.64
C VAL A 373 12.60 32.49 -6.98
N HIS A 374 11.44 32.98 -6.57
CA HIS A 374 10.15 32.30 -6.85
C HIS A 374 9.83 32.25 -8.35
N ARG A 375 10.24 33.28 -9.11
CA ARG A 375 10.09 33.29 -10.56
C ARG A 375 10.97 32.22 -11.20
N LEU A 376 12.23 32.08 -10.76
CA LEU A 376 13.11 31.02 -11.25
C LEU A 376 12.56 29.63 -10.93
N TYR A 377 12.01 29.46 -9.74
CA TYR A 377 11.39 28.21 -9.31
C TYR A 377 10.23 27.83 -10.24
N ILE A 378 9.27 28.74 -10.42
CA ILE A 378 8.07 28.44 -11.18
C ILE A 378 8.35 28.25 -12.67
N ASP A 379 9.29 29.01 -13.24
CA ASP A 379 9.69 28.86 -14.64
C ASP A 379 10.26 27.46 -14.90
N TYR A 380 11.12 26.97 -14.00
CA TYR A 380 11.69 25.63 -14.11
C TYR A 380 10.64 24.52 -13.93
N VAL A 381 9.80 24.61 -12.90
CA VAL A 381 8.71 23.64 -12.66
C VAL A 381 7.73 23.62 -13.82
N LYS A 382 7.36 24.81 -14.35
CA LYS A 382 6.48 24.95 -15.51
C LYS A 382 7.04 24.24 -16.74
N GLU A 383 8.29 24.44 -17.06
CA GLU A 383 8.95 23.81 -18.20
C GLU A 383 8.91 22.27 -18.10
N LEU A 384 9.16 21.70 -16.92
CA LEU A 384 9.04 20.25 -16.70
C LEU A 384 7.60 19.76 -16.77
N CYS A 385 6.64 20.53 -16.22
CA CYS A 385 5.21 20.19 -16.31
C CYS A 385 4.71 20.21 -17.75
N GLU A 386 5.05 21.25 -18.53
CA GLU A 386 4.70 21.36 -19.96
C GLU A 386 5.34 20.21 -20.77
N PHE A 387 6.57 19.85 -20.47
CA PHE A 387 7.23 18.70 -21.09
C PHE A 387 6.48 17.39 -20.82
N LEU A 388 6.04 17.15 -19.58
CA LEU A 388 5.27 15.96 -19.21
C LEU A 388 3.89 15.95 -19.87
N VAL A 389 3.18 17.08 -19.90
CA VAL A 389 1.87 17.20 -20.56
C VAL A 389 1.98 16.94 -22.05
N ALA A 390 3.03 17.44 -22.71
CA ALA A 390 3.31 17.16 -24.13
C ALA A 390 3.55 15.66 -24.41
N LYS A 391 3.97 14.88 -23.38
CA LYS A 391 4.11 13.42 -23.42
C LYS A 391 2.85 12.67 -22.94
N GLY A 392 1.73 13.38 -22.73
CA GLY A 392 0.46 12.80 -22.26
C GLY A 392 0.45 12.41 -20.78
N LYS A 393 1.35 12.96 -19.98
CA LYS A 393 1.43 12.70 -18.53
C LYS A 393 0.81 13.84 -17.73
N LYS A 394 0.35 13.53 -16.51
CA LYS A 394 -0.16 14.47 -15.50
C LYS A 394 0.95 14.74 -14.49
N PRO A 395 1.53 15.96 -14.49
CA PRO A 395 2.61 16.30 -13.57
C PRO A 395 2.13 16.32 -12.11
N MET A 396 3.01 15.93 -11.20
CA MET A 396 2.84 16.09 -9.76
C MET A 396 4.12 16.70 -9.20
N PHE A 397 4.01 17.53 -8.15
CA PHE A 397 5.17 18.13 -7.47
C PHE A 397 4.84 18.47 -6.03
N TRP A 398 5.85 18.64 -5.18
CA TRP A 398 5.67 19.02 -3.78
C TRP A 398 5.43 20.52 -3.63
N GLY A 399 4.46 20.89 -2.79
CA GLY A 399 3.94 22.25 -2.69
C GLY A 399 4.64 23.17 -1.68
N ASP A 400 5.71 22.74 -1.02
CA ASP A 400 6.37 23.50 0.05
C ASP A 400 6.90 24.86 -0.41
N ILE A 401 7.46 24.97 -1.60
CA ILE A 401 8.02 26.21 -2.14
C ILE A 401 6.92 27.14 -2.68
N ILE A 402 5.98 26.58 -3.45
CA ILE A 402 4.94 27.39 -4.10
C ILE A 402 3.92 27.96 -3.11
N CYS A 403 3.77 27.35 -1.93
CA CYS A 403 2.91 27.88 -0.86
C CYS A 403 3.27 29.32 -0.42
N ALA A 404 4.50 29.78 -0.69
CA ALA A 404 4.90 31.15 -0.43
C ALA A 404 4.30 32.18 -1.43
N GLN A 405 3.96 31.73 -2.63
CA GLN A 405 3.30 32.53 -3.71
C GLN A 405 2.28 31.64 -4.44
N PRO A 406 1.16 31.28 -3.80
CA PRO A 406 0.24 30.26 -4.27
C PRO A 406 -0.48 30.62 -5.58
N GLU A 407 -0.58 31.91 -5.90
CA GLU A 407 -1.15 32.40 -7.16
C GLU A 407 -0.41 31.89 -8.41
N LEU A 408 0.90 31.57 -8.28
CA LEU A 408 1.72 31.05 -9.37
C LEU A 408 1.30 29.65 -9.82
N ILE A 409 0.49 28.93 -9.04
CA ILE A 409 -0.08 27.64 -9.47
C ILE A 409 -0.88 27.74 -10.77
N LYS A 410 -1.48 28.91 -11.04
CA LYS A 410 -2.27 29.18 -12.24
C LYS A 410 -1.44 29.27 -13.53
N GLU A 411 -0.14 29.39 -13.40
CA GLU A 411 0.78 29.40 -14.53
C GLU A 411 1.18 27.99 -14.98
N LEU A 412 0.95 26.98 -14.14
CA LEU A 412 1.20 25.58 -14.47
C LEU A 412 0.05 24.98 -15.29
N PRO A 413 0.29 23.93 -16.08
CA PRO A 413 -0.76 23.18 -16.77
C PRO A 413 -1.88 22.74 -15.82
N GLU A 414 -3.14 22.77 -16.28
CA GLU A 414 -4.32 22.47 -15.48
C GLU A 414 -4.31 21.07 -14.87
N GLU A 415 -3.65 20.12 -15.54
CA GLU A 415 -3.51 18.73 -15.09
C GLU A 415 -2.58 18.56 -13.90
N THR A 416 -1.80 19.58 -13.56
CA THR A 416 -0.77 19.52 -12.50
C THR A 416 -1.40 19.32 -11.13
N VAL A 417 -0.84 18.38 -10.36
CA VAL A 417 -1.26 18.08 -8.99
C VAL A 417 -0.19 18.54 -8.00
N CYS A 418 -0.57 19.40 -7.07
CA CYS A 418 0.27 19.84 -5.96
C CYS A 418 0.15 18.85 -4.79
N LEU A 419 1.27 18.44 -4.22
CA LEU A 419 1.34 17.55 -3.06
C LEU A 419 1.67 18.37 -1.81
N THR A 420 0.69 18.53 -0.92
CA THR A 420 0.88 19.24 0.36
C THR A 420 1.29 18.23 1.44
N TRP A 421 2.50 18.38 1.97
CA TRP A 421 3.07 17.44 2.91
C TRP A 421 3.34 18.04 4.30
N GLY A 422 3.49 17.19 5.32
CA GLY A 422 3.87 17.59 6.67
C GLY A 422 4.17 16.39 7.56
N TYR A 423 5.06 16.61 8.56
CA TYR A 423 5.49 15.59 9.52
C TYR A 423 5.00 15.85 10.95
N ALA A 424 4.25 16.92 11.16
CA ALA A 424 3.70 17.24 12.48
C ALA A 424 2.45 16.43 12.79
N ALA A 425 2.18 16.16 14.07
CA ALA A 425 0.93 15.53 14.51
C ALA A 425 -0.30 16.37 14.11
N GLU A 426 -0.18 17.70 14.20
CA GLU A 426 -1.12 18.63 13.61
C GLU A 426 -0.62 19.04 12.22
N GLN A 427 -1.33 18.63 11.19
CA GLN A 427 -0.94 18.90 9.81
C GLN A 427 -1.07 20.39 9.49
N ARG A 428 -0.35 20.83 8.45
CA ARG A 428 -0.33 22.22 7.98
C ARG A 428 -1.62 22.57 7.21
N GLU A 429 -2.76 22.60 7.90
CA GLU A 429 -4.06 22.92 7.28
C GLU A 429 -4.06 24.26 6.54
N HIS A 430 -3.26 25.23 7.04
CA HIS A 430 -3.15 26.54 6.41
C HIS A 430 -2.61 26.44 4.98
N GLU A 431 -1.56 25.66 4.73
CA GLU A 431 -0.97 25.48 3.40
C GLU A 431 -1.97 24.81 2.47
N ALA A 432 -2.65 23.76 2.94
CA ALA A 432 -3.70 23.10 2.14
C ALA A 432 -4.84 24.05 1.76
N LYS A 433 -5.26 24.91 2.68
CA LYS A 433 -6.27 25.95 2.43
C LYS A 433 -5.82 26.97 1.40
N VAL A 434 -4.63 27.54 1.59
CA VAL A 434 -4.07 28.55 0.70
C VAL A 434 -3.95 28.01 -0.74
N MET A 435 -3.49 26.78 -0.90
CA MET A 435 -3.40 26.13 -2.21
C MET A 435 -4.77 25.83 -2.80
N ALA A 436 -5.76 25.45 -1.99
CA ALA A 436 -7.14 25.25 -2.46
C ALA A 436 -7.78 26.57 -2.91
N GLU A 437 -7.60 27.67 -2.17
CA GLU A 437 -8.07 29.00 -2.52
C GLU A 437 -7.42 29.54 -3.81
N ALA A 438 -6.16 29.16 -4.06
CA ALA A 438 -5.48 29.46 -5.31
C ALA A 438 -5.99 28.62 -6.51
N GLY A 439 -6.79 27.59 -6.25
CA GLY A 439 -7.35 26.71 -7.27
C GLY A 439 -6.51 25.47 -7.61
N ALA A 440 -5.53 25.13 -6.77
CA ALA A 440 -4.69 23.95 -6.98
C ALA A 440 -5.49 22.65 -6.87
N ARG A 441 -5.24 21.72 -7.77
CA ARG A 441 -5.56 20.30 -7.56
C ARG A 441 -4.49 19.76 -6.59
N GLN A 442 -4.90 19.12 -5.49
CA GLN A 442 -3.91 18.70 -4.51
C GLN A 442 -4.19 17.33 -3.91
N TYR A 443 -3.09 16.67 -3.51
CA TYR A 443 -3.11 15.54 -2.59
C TYR A 443 -2.61 16.01 -1.23
N LEU A 444 -3.24 15.52 -0.17
CA LEU A 444 -2.77 15.73 1.19
C LEU A 444 -1.89 14.55 1.58
N CYS A 445 -0.66 14.84 1.99
CA CYS A 445 0.38 13.85 2.23
C CYS A 445 0.91 13.94 3.67
N PRO A 446 0.12 13.51 4.68
CA PRO A 446 0.59 13.46 6.06
C PRO A 446 1.69 12.40 6.19
N GLY A 447 2.79 12.76 6.84
CA GLY A 447 3.84 11.81 7.18
C GLY A 447 3.38 10.84 8.26
N VAL A 448 3.40 9.55 7.97
CA VAL A 448 3.06 8.49 8.94
C VAL A 448 4.25 8.00 9.76
N GLY A 449 5.42 8.52 9.45
CA GLY A 449 6.66 8.25 10.16
C GLY A 449 7.73 9.22 9.69
N GLY A 450 8.29 10.01 10.60
CA GLY A 450 9.41 10.86 10.26
C GLY A 450 10.62 10.01 9.89
N TRP A 451 11.18 10.18 8.70
CA TRP A 451 12.38 9.48 8.25
C TRP A 451 13.59 9.68 9.18
N ASN A 452 13.56 10.72 9.99
CA ASN A 452 14.57 11.07 11.00
C ASN A 452 14.26 10.49 12.40
N GLN A 453 13.22 9.69 12.59
CA GLN A 453 12.82 9.09 13.85
C GLN A 453 13.18 7.62 13.92
N TRP A 454 13.77 7.18 15.04
CA TRP A 454 14.15 5.80 15.29
C TRP A 454 12.95 4.85 15.47
N MET A 455 11.85 5.38 15.97
CA MET A 455 10.61 4.66 16.20
C MET A 455 9.42 5.58 15.91
N ASN A 456 8.74 5.34 14.83
CA ASN A 456 7.55 6.08 14.38
C ASN A 456 6.32 5.76 15.24
N LEU A 457 6.39 5.96 16.56
CA LEU A 457 5.35 5.49 17.46
C LEU A 457 4.49 6.59 18.06
N VAL A 458 4.87 7.85 17.94
CA VAL A 458 4.19 8.96 18.63
C VAL A 458 4.28 10.20 17.76
N GLU A 459 3.18 10.90 17.61
CA GLU A 459 3.07 12.27 17.08
C GLU A 459 3.08 12.44 15.54
N ASN A 460 2.90 11.36 14.75
CA ASN A 460 2.67 11.50 13.30
C ASN A 460 1.36 10.87 12.88
#